data_66199524db59fccb69587b9c4721bdbc
#
_entry.id   66199524db59fccb69587b9c4721bdbc
#
_cell.length_a   1.000
_cell.length_b   1.000
_cell.length_c   1.000
_cell.angle_alpha   90.00
_cell.angle_beta   90.00
_cell.angle_gamma   90.00
#
_symmetry.space_group_name_H-M   'P 1'
#
loop_
_entity.id
_entity.type
_entity.pdbx_description
1 polymer ?
#
loop_
_entity_poly.entity_id
_entity_poly.type
_entity_poly.pdbx_seq_one_letter_code
_entity_poly.pdbx_strand_id
1 'polypeptide(L)'
;MKLNNPLFCKLKIVRKTVDEIVNNSNVLQDDDELKLAVGANEVWFFLLSLLINSSTTADIRIGFSVPSGCTLLWTSSVTIERYYNEESTLMLSGYATDSVSRFIPGFIMNGSTTGNLQLRWAQNTKEASNSKVLANSCLFAIKLA
;
A
#
# COMPACT_ATOMS: atom_id res chain seq x y z
N MET A 1 41.65 -2.51 1.42
CA MET A 1 40.43 -1.95 1.95
C MET A 1 39.45 -3.09 2.18
N LYS A 2 39.23 -3.49 3.43
CA LYS A 2 38.28 -4.56 3.75
C LYS A 2 36.91 -3.90 3.88
N LEU A 3 36.02 -4.15 2.93
CA LEU A 3 34.62 -3.88 3.05
C LEU A 3 33.98 -4.90 4.04
N ASN A 4 34.27 -4.70 5.32
CA ASN A 4 33.65 -5.47 6.40
C ASN A 4 32.39 -4.73 6.86
N ASN A 5 31.42 -4.63 5.99
CA ASN A 5 30.06 -4.38 6.42
C ASN A 5 29.14 -5.13 5.46
N PRO A 6 28.62 -6.31 5.83
CA PRO A 6 27.50 -6.83 5.10
C PRO A 6 26.35 -5.84 5.35
N LEU A 7 26.13 -4.95 4.41
CA LEU A 7 24.86 -4.27 4.26
C LEU A 7 23.82 -5.41 4.07
N PHE A 8 23.38 -5.99 5.16
CA PHE A 8 22.19 -6.83 5.17
C PHE A 8 21.01 -5.91 4.95
N CYS A 9 20.83 -5.51 3.70
CA CYS A 9 19.61 -4.89 3.24
C CYS A 9 18.50 -5.92 3.48
N LYS A 10 17.73 -5.73 4.55
CA LYS A 10 16.63 -6.64 4.86
C LYS A 10 15.52 -6.41 3.85
N LEU A 11 15.34 -7.38 2.95
CA LEU A 11 14.24 -7.41 2.02
C LEU A 11 13.04 -8.13 2.65
N LYS A 12 11.87 -7.54 2.56
CA LYS A 12 10.60 -8.19 2.87
C LYS A 12 9.70 -8.16 1.63
N ILE A 13 9.01 -9.26 1.40
CA ILE A 13 8.04 -9.41 0.31
C ILE A 13 6.78 -10.00 0.90
N VAL A 14 5.66 -9.32 0.67
CA VAL A 14 4.32 -9.80 1.00
C VAL A 14 3.53 -9.91 -0.29
N ARG A 15 3.02 -11.10 -0.61
CA ARG A 15 2.20 -11.35 -1.79
C ARG A 15 0.80 -11.75 -1.36
N LYS A 16 -0.20 -11.09 -1.91
CA LYS A 16 -1.60 -11.44 -1.72
C LYS A 16 -1.92 -12.77 -2.42
N THR A 17 -2.57 -13.67 -1.72
CA THR A 17 -2.84 -15.03 -2.21
C THR A 17 -4.26 -15.21 -2.74
N VAL A 18 -5.20 -14.40 -2.28
CA VAL A 18 -6.61 -14.44 -2.67
C VAL A 18 -7.13 -13.05 -3.03
N ASP A 19 -8.14 -12.99 -3.89
CA ASP A 19 -8.86 -11.75 -4.15
C ASP A 19 -9.64 -11.31 -2.91
N GLU A 20 -9.59 -10.03 -2.61
CA GLU A 20 -10.42 -9.41 -1.58
C GLU A 20 -11.46 -8.50 -2.24
N ILE A 21 -12.69 -8.54 -1.76
CA ILE A 21 -13.84 -7.89 -2.41
C ILE A 21 -14.49 -6.92 -1.44
N VAL A 22 -14.77 -5.70 -1.94
CA VAL A 22 -15.63 -4.72 -1.29
C VAL A 22 -16.81 -4.42 -2.21
N ASN A 23 -18.00 -4.43 -1.64
CA ASN A 23 -19.24 -4.13 -2.34
C ASN A 23 -20.05 -3.14 -1.52
N ASN A 24 -20.62 -2.15 -2.17
CA ASN A 24 -21.55 -1.19 -1.57
C ASN A 24 -20.98 -0.49 -0.31
N SER A 25 -19.68 -0.22 -0.27
CA SER A 25 -19.00 0.42 0.85
C SER A 25 -17.86 1.33 0.40
N ASN A 26 -17.85 2.56 0.90
CA ASN A 26 -16.76 3.50 0.76
C ASN A 26 -15.99 3.74 2.08
N VAL A 27 -16.21 2.88 3.07
CA VAL A 27 -15.48 2.90 4.34
C VAL A 27 -14.17 2.13 4.15
N LEU A 28 -13.04 2.80 4.38
CA LEU A 28 -11.72 2.16 4.31
C LEU A 28 -11.62 0.99 5.29
N GLN A 29 -11.27 -0.17 4.77
CA GLN A 29 -10.95 -1.36 5.55
C GLN A 29 -9.49 -1.74 5.37
N ASP A 30 -8.93 -2.45 6.33
CA ASP A 30 -7.59 -3.02 6.22
C ASP A 30 -7.60 -4.16 5.21
N ASP A 31 -6.60 -4.20 4.32
CA ASP A 31 -6.37 -5.37 3.46
C ASP A 31 -5.91 -6.55 4.33
N ASP A 32 -6.46 -7.73 4.10
CA ASP A 32 -6.20 -8.90 4.95
C ASP A 32 -4.73 -9.34 4.93
N GLU A 33 -4.02 -9.14 3.82
CA GLU A 33 -2.68 -9.68 3.61
C GLU A 33 -1.59 -8.60 3.41
N LEU A 34 -1.89 -7.46 2.77
CA LEU A 34 -0.90 -6.45 2.38
C LEU A 34 -0.52 -5.53 3.54
N LYS A 35 0.27 -6.09 4.45
CA LYS A 35 0.84 -5.41 5.61
C LYS A 35 2.30 -5.76 5.82
N LEU A 36 3.07 -4.79 6.31
CA LEU A 36 4.50 -4.91 6.57
C LEU A 36 4.78 -4.56 8.02
N ALA A 37 5.32 -5.51 8.80
CA ALA A 37 5.76 -5.22 10.15
C ALA A 37 7.00 -4.33 10.13
N VAL A 38 6.96 -3.20 10.86
CA VAL A 38 8.05 -2.25 11.02
C VAL A 38 8.45 -2.15 12.50
N GLY A 39 9.75 -2.20 12.76
CA GLY A 39 10.32 -2.07 14.10
C GLY A 39 10.49 -0.61 14.53
N ALA A 40 10.80 -0.42 15.80
CA ALA A 40 11.09 0.91 16.34
C ALA A 40 12.31 1.52 15.66
N ASN A 41 12.20 2.80 15.29
CA ASN A 41 13.26 3.61 14.67
C ASN A 41 13.80 3.03 13.34
N GLU A 42 13.04 2.17 12.68
CA GLU A 42 13.41 1.63 11.37
C GLU A 42 13.01 2.56 10.24
N VAL A 43 13.85 2.60 9.20
CA VAL A 43 13.57 3.31 7.96
C VAL A 43 13.48 2.29 6.81
N TRP A 44 12.39 2.37 6.05
CA TRP A 44 12.13 1.47 4.94
C TRP A 44 11.74 2.24 3.67
N PHE A 45 12.23 1.77 2.55
CA PHE A 45 11.61 2.04 1.24
C PHE A 45 10.68 0.90 0.91
N PHE A 46 9.49 1.21 0.39
CA PHE A 46 8.57 0.19 -0.11
C PHE A 46 8.08 0.50 -1.52
N LEU A 47 7.68 -0.55 -2.20
CA LEU A 47 6.98 -0.51 -3.48
C LEU A 47 5.79 -1.47 -3.40
N LEU A 48 4.59 -0.92 -3.51
CA LEU A 48 3.36 -1.70 -3.62
C LEU A 48 2.98 -1.83 -5.10
N SER A 49 2.98 -3.05 -5.60
CA SER A 49 2.40 -3.43 -6.89
C SER A 49 0.97 -3.89 -6.65
N LEU A 50 0.01 -3.03 -6.90
CA LEU A 50 -1.40 -3.26 -6.60
C LEU A 50 -2.16 -3.63 -7.87
N LEU A 51 -2.75 -4.82 -7.90
CA LEU A 51 -3.64 -5.27 -8.96
C LEU A 51 -5.08 -5.06 -8.50
N ILE A 52 -5.84 -4.30 -9.27
CA ILE A 52 -7.22 -3.93 -8.92
C ILE A 52 -8.18 -4.18 -10.07
N ASN A 53 -9.44 -4.41 -9.70
CA ASN A 53 -10.57 -4.42 -10.61
C ASN A 53 -11.74 -3.68 -9.96
N SER A 54 -12.34 -2.74 -10.66
CA SER A 54 -13.47 -1.95 -10.18
C SER A 54 -14.22 -1.35 -11.35
N SER A 55 -15.49 -1.06 -11.18
CA SER A 55 -16.24 -0.27 -12.15
C SER A 55 -15.70 1.16 -12.26
N THR A 56 -15.98 1.81 -13.37
CA THR A 56 -15.65 3.23 -13.59
C THR A 56 -16.48 4.18 -12.73
N THR A 57 -17.56 3.70 -12.11
CA THR A 57 -18.39 4.47 -11.19
C THR A 57 -17.88 4.37 -9.75
N ALA A 58 -17.51 3.16 -9.34
CA ALA A 58 -17.01 2.93 -8.00
C ALA A 58 -15.61 3.48 -7.79
N ASP A 59 -14.70 3.23 -8.73
CA ASP A 59 -13.27 3.43 -8.54
C ASP A 59 -12.76 2.77 -7.24
N ILE A 60 -11.50 2.88 -6.93
CA ILE A 60 -10.93 2.42 -5.65
C ILE A 60 -10.26 3.59 -4.95
N ARG A 61 -10.50 3.72 -3.66
CA ARG A 61 -9.77 4.62 -2.78
C ARG A 61 -8.83 3.82 -1.90
N ILE A 62 -7.57 4.22 -1.87
CA ILE A 62 -6.55 3.62 -1.01
C ILE A 62 -5.99 4.62 -0.03
N GLY A 63 -5.43 4.11 1.05
CA GLY A 63 -4.66 4.82 2.06
C GLY A 63 -3.84 3.82 2.85
N PHE A 64 -3.15 4.30 3.87
CA PHE A 64 -2.35 3.45 4.75
C PHE A 64 -2.64 3.80 6.20
N SER A 65 -2.50 2.81 7.08
CA SER A 65 -2.27 3.06 8.50
C SER A 65 -0.85 2.66 8.88
N VAL A 66 -0.28 3.37 9.84
CA VAL A 66 1.10 3.21 10.32
C VAL A 66 1.15 3.30 11.84
N PRO A 67 2.25 2.86 12.48
CA PRO A 67 2.42 3.03 13.92
C PRO A 67 2.42 4.50 14.35
N SER A 68 2.03 4.76 15.58
CA SER A 68 2.09 6.11 16.16
C SER A 68 3.50 6.67 16.12
N GLY A 69 3.64 7.93 15.70
CA GLY A 69 4.92 8.61 15.55
C GLY A 69 5.71 8.22 14.31
N CYS A 70 5.10 7.47 13.40
CA CYS A 70 5.68 7.17 12.08
C CYS A 70 5.44 8.34 11.12
N THR A 71 6.44 8.66 10.31
CA THR A 71 6.28 9.52 9.13
C THR A 71 6.24 8.64 7.89
N LEU A 72 5.16 8.77 7.13
CA LEU A 72 4.96 8.06 5.86
C LEU A 72 4.96 9.07 4.71
N LEU A 73 5.76 8.81 3.69
CA LEU A 73 5.73 9.53 2.42
C LEU A 73 5.50 8.52 1.30
N TRP A 74 4.47 8.73 0.49
CA TRP A 74 4.17 7.85 -0.62
C TRP A 74 3.60 8.63 -1.81
N THR A 75 3.64 8.04 -2.98
CA THR A 75 3.14 8.64 -4.20
C THR A 75 2.53 7.58 -5.10
N SER A 76 1.82 8.01 -6.13
CA SER A 76 1.31 7.11 -7.17
C SER A 76 2.15 7.27 -8.44
N SER A 77 2.33 6.20 -9.17
CA SER A 77 3.00 6.22 -10.48
C SER A 77 2.28 7.05 -11.55
N VAL A 78 1.05 7.48 -11.27
CA VAL A 78 0.22 8.24 -12.22
C VAL A 78 0.41 9.75 -12.08
N THR A 79 0.86 10.22 -10.92
CA THR A 79 1.11 11.64 -10.65
C THR A 79 2.39 11.79 -9.82
N ILE A 80 3.51 11.92 -10.48
CA ILE A 80 4.84 12.01 -9.87
C ILE A 80 5.02 13.29 -9.02
N GLU A 81 4.07 14.19 -9.03
CA GLU A 81 4.22 15.53 -8.45
C GLU A 81 3.67 15.70 -7.03
N ARG A 82 3.05 14.68 -6.45
CA ARG A 82 2.48 14.78 -5.11
C ARG A 82 2.93 13.66 -4.20
N TYR A 83 3.42 14.03 -3.03
CA TYR A 83 3.63 13.13 -1.91
C TYR A 83 2.39 13.11 -1.03
N TYR A 84 2.01 11.93 -0.59
CA TYR A 84 0.94 11.68 0.36
C TYR A 84 1.54 11.26 1.70
N ASN A 85 0.87 11.58 2.77
CA ASN A 85 1.25 11.17 4.13
C ASN A 85 0.29 10.08 4.66
N GLU A 86 0.44 9.71 5.91
CA GLU A 86 -0.37 8.68 6.59
C GLU A 86 -1.87 8.99 6.64
N GLU A 87 -2.26 10.26 6.60
CA GLU A 87 -3.66 10.70 6.63
C GLU A 87 -4.28 10.79 5.23
N SER A 88 -3.46 10.72 4.20
CA SER A 88 -3.87 10.91 2.83
C SER A 88 -4.56 9.68 2.25
N THR A 89 -5.50 9.92 1.34
CA THR A 89 -6.10 8.88 0.50
C THR A 89 -5.95 9.25 -0.97
N LEU A 90 -5.88 8.24 -1.83
CA LEU A 90 -5.76 8.37 -3.28
C LEU A 90 -6.85 7.57 -3.97
N MET A 91 -7.52 8.18 -4.94
CA MET A 91 -8.41 7.50 -5.85
C MET A 91 -7.62 6.86 -7.00
N LEU A 92 -7.92 5.61 -7.27
CA LEU A 92 -7.43 4.84 -8.40
C LEU A 92 -8.60 4.53 -9.32
N SER A 93 -8.52 4.99 -10.57
CA SER A 93 -9.59 4.77 -11.54
C SER A 93 -9.80 3.28 -11.82
N GLY A 94 -11.06 2.87 -11.79
CA GLY A 94 -11.51 1.56 -12.22
C GLY A 94 -11.69 1.49 -13.73
N TYR A 95 -11.73 0.26 -14.24
CA TYR A 95 -11.99 -0.05 -15.65
C TYR A 95 -12.97 -1.22 -15.70
N ALA A 96 -14.17 -0.98 -16.16
CA ALA A 96 -15.34 -1.86 -15.98
C ALA A 96 -15.12 -3.36 -16.31
N THR A 97 -14.22 -3.69 -17.20
CA THR A 97 -13.94 -5.06 -17.64
C THR A 97 -12.52 -5.53 -17.36
N ASP A 98 -11.60 -4.60 -17.11
CA ASP A 98 -10.17 -4.91 -17.06
C ASP A 98 -9.61 -4.77 -15.65
N SER A 99 -8.68 -5.65 -15.34
CA SER A 99 -7.82 -5.51 -14.17
C SER A 99 -6.63 -4.64 -14.54
N VAL A 100 -6.27 -3.73 -13.64
CA VAL A 100 -5.16 -2.80 -13.86
C VAL A 100 -4.13 -2.90 -12.75
N SER A 101 -2.88 -2.62 -13.10
CA SER A 101 -1.78 -2.54 -12.16
C SER A 101 -1.48 -1.10 -11.79
N ARG A 102 -1.14 -0.88 -10.52
CA ARG A 102 -0.67 0.40 -9.99
C ARG A 102 0.59 0.18 -9.16
N PHE A 103 1.59 1.03 -9.37
CA PHE A 103 2.80 1.05 -8.56
C PHE A 103 2.77 2.23 -7.62
N ILE A 104 2.98 1.96 -6.35
CA ILE A 104 2.89 2.95 -5.27
C ILE A 104 4.17 2.84 -4.44
N PRO A 105 5.19 3.65 -4.77
CA PRO A 105 6.41 3.73 -3.98
C PRO A 105 6.23 4.63 -2.76
N GLY A 106 7.01 4.36 -1.71
CA GLY A 106 7.01 5.20 -0.53
C GLY A 106 8.16 4.91 0.44
N PHE A 107 8.25 5.78 1.44
CA PHE A 107 9.22 5.68 2.53
C PHE A 107 8.49 5.68 3.87
N ILE A 108 8.97 4.84 4.76
CA ILE A 108 8.53 4.76 6.16
C ILE A 108 9.71 5.18 7.02
N MET A 109 9.53 6.19 7.83
CA MET A 109 10.46 6.60 8.89
C MET A 109 9.74 6.39 10.21
N ASN A 110 9.92 5.22 10.81
CA ASN A 110 9.19 4.84 12.01
C ASN A 110 9.79 5.49 13.25
N GLY A 111 8.91 5.88 14.18
CA GLY A 111 9.29 6.33 15.51
C GLY A 111 9.58 5.18 16.47
N SER A 112 9.47 5.43 17.76
CA SER A 112 9.74 4.45 18.81
C SER A 112 8.71 3.32 18.95
N THR A 113 7.55 3.45 18.29
CA THR A 113 6.45 2.47 18.38
C THR A 113 6.54 1.46 17.26
N THR A 114 6.61 0.18 17.58
CA THR A 114 6.52 -0.91 16.58
C THR A 114 5.08 -1.09 16.08
N GLY A 115 4.91 -1.62 14.88
CA GLY A 115 3.60 -1.92 14.32
C GLY A 115 3.65 -2.30 12.85
N ASN A 116 2.61 -1.97 12.09
CA ASN A 116 2.53 -2.30 10.68
C ASN A 116 2.31 -1.06 9.81
N LEU A 117 2.97 -1.04 8.64
CA LEU A 117 2.41 -0.36 7.48
C LEU A 117 1.29 -1.27 6.97
N GLN A 118 0.07 -0.78 6.94
CA GLN A 118 -1.12 -1.54 6.55
C GLN A 118 -1.81 -0.85 5.39
N LEU A 119 -1.96 -1.53 4.25
CA LEU A 119 -2.82 -1.04 3.18
C LEU A 119 -4.26 -1.00 3.66
N ARG A 120 -4.94 0.10 3.38
CA ARG A 120 -6.39 0.26 3.58
C ARG A 120 -7.03 0.66 2.27
N TRP A 121 -8.21 0.11 2.00
CA TRP A 121 -8.90 0.40 0.75
C TRP A 121 -10.42 0.26 0.86
N ALA A 122 -11.12 0.87 -0.08
CA ALA A 122 -12.57 0.80 -0.24
C ALA A 122 -12.97 1.19 -1.67
N GLN A 123 -14.24 1.13 -1.99
CA GLN A 123 -14.77 1.89 -3.13
C GLN A 123 -14.58 3.39 -2.88
N ASN A 124 -14.23 4.14 -3.91
CA ASN A 124 -14.20 5.60 -3.80
C ASN A 124 -15.62 6.15 -3.76
N THR A 125 -16.48 5.66 -4.63
CA THR A 125 -17.92 5.92 -4.62
C THR A 125 -18.66 4.63 -4.29
N LYS A 126 -19.51 4.68 -3.28
CA LYS A 126 -20.33 3.54 -2.86
C LYS A 126 -21.26 3.11 -4.00
N GLU A 127 -21.10 1.88 -4.45
CA GLU A 127 -21.84 1.29 -5.55
C GLU A 127 -22.07 -0.21 -5.35
N ALA A 128 -23.17 -0.75 -5.87
CA ALA A 128 -23.56 -2.14 -5.72
C ALA A 128 -22.81 -3.12 -6.67
N SER A 129 -21.68 -2.70 -7.24
CA SER A 129 -20.75 -3.57 -7.97
C SER A 129 -19.60 -4.00 -7.07
N ASN A 130 -18.90 -5.07 -7.47
CA ASN A 130 -17.72 -5.52 -6.75
C ASN A 130 -16.49 -4.71 -7.17
N SER A 131 -15.79 -4.14 -6.18
CA SER A 131 -14.43 -3.67 -6.32
C SER A 131 -13.49 -4.68 -5.68
N LYS A 132 -12.31 -4.90 -6.26
CA LYS A 132 -11.39 -5.96 -5.83
C LYS A 132 -9.96 -5.45 -5.77
N VAL A 133 -9.25 -5.92 -4.74
CA VAL A 133 -7.79 -6.03 -4.72
C VAL A 133 -7.47 -7.49 -5.00
N LEU A 134 -6.72 -7.74 -6.05
CA LEU A 134 -6.56 -9.06 -6.62
C LEU A 134 -5.37 -9.81 -6.00
N ALA A 135 -5.46 -11.12 -6.01
CA ALA A 135 -4.33 -12.01 -5.77
C ALA A 135 -3.14 -11.62 -6.66
N ASN A 136 -1.94 -11.89 -6.17
CA ASN A 136 -0.65 -11.47 -6.76
C ASN A 136 -0.34 -9.96 -6.66
N SER A 137 -1.17 -9.14 -6.02
CA SER A 137 -0.71 -7.86 -5.50
C SER A 137 0.46 -8.11 -4.54
N CYS A 138 1.51 -7.29 -4.62
CA CYS A 138 2.75 -7.49 -3.87
C CYS A 138 3.23 -6.21 -3.21
N LEU A 139 3.65 -6.32 -1.96
CA LEU A 139 4.35 -5.29 -1.22
C LEU A 139 5.82 -5.71 -1.05
N PHE A 140 6.72 -4.98 -1.70
CA PHE A 140 8.17 -5.12 -1.57
C PHE A 140 8.67 -4.05 -0.62
N ALA A 141 9.61 -4.39 0.26
CA ALA A 141 10.22 -3.39 1.13
C ALA A 141 11.67 -3.71 1.44
N ILE A 142 12.49 -2.66 1.47
CA ILE A 142 13.91 -2.72 1.77
C ILE A 142 14.19 -1.86 3.00
N LYS A 143 14.77 -2.45 4.03
CA LYS A 143 15.21 -1.71 5.21
C LYS A 143 16.44 -0.89 4.87
N LEU A 144 16.39 0.40 5.17
CA LEU A 144 17.48 1.35 4.91
C LEU A 144 18.27 1.68 6.19
N ALA A 145 17.61 1.66 7.33
CA ALA A 145 18.23 1.88 8.64
C ALA A 145 17.40 1.20 9.76
#